data_1211cd41f255530094b5f163323dde6a
#
_entry.id   1211cd41f255530094b5f163323dde6a
#
_cell.length_a   1.000
_cell.length_b   1.000
_cell.length_c   1.000
_cell.angle_alpha   90.00
_cell.angle_beta   90.00
_cell.angle_gamma   90.00
#
_symmetry.space_group_name_H-M   'P 1'
#
loop_
_entity.id
_entity.type
_entity.pdbx_description
1 polymer ?
#
loop_
_entity_poly.entity_id
_entity_poly.type
_entity_poly.pdbx_seq_one_letter_code
_entity_poly.pdbx_strand_id
1 'polypeptide(L)'
;VFAVALVPVVLGLVVTWGGLLGWREKLSDRGAGVRTEATLRSAEAFRIGNKVAGLPTIVAGVVGVVAGIAGLVMPTTAGTIVATLVGLVGMFALVAAGGVLGHRAALAVRAPVPAGCSGCACGGCSALQKA
;
A
#
# COMPACT_ATOMS: atom_id res chain seq x y z
N VAL A 1 18.65 13.87 19.71
CA VAL A 1 17.74 12.78 20.06
C VAL A 1 16.31 13.09 19.57
N PHE A 2 15.79 14.31 19.83
CA PHE A 2 14.46 14.72 19.37
C PHE A 2 14.25 14.55 17.85
N ALA A 3 15.28 14.88 17.05
CA ALA A 3 15.20 14.74 15.60
C ALA A 3 14.97 13.29 15.16
N VAL A 4 15.49 12.31 15.90
CA VAL A 4 15.30 10.87 15.57
C VAL A 4 13.84 10.46 15.78
N ALA A 5 13.19 10.92 16.84
CA ALA A 5 11.78 10.62 17.11
C ALA A 5 10.82 11.34 16.13
N LEU A 6 11.23 12.45 15.51
CA LEU A 6 10.44 13.13 14.49
C LEU A 6 10.38 12.35 13.17
N VAL A 7 11.37 11.51 12.87
CA VAL A 7 11.39 10.71 11.63
C VAL A 7 10.14 9.86 11.48
N PRO A 8 9.77 8.98 12.44
CA PRO A 8 8.56 8.17 12.29
C PRO A 8 7.27 9.01 12.32
N VAL A 9 7.26 10.19 12.96
CA VAL A 9 6.09 11.09 12.91
C VAL A 9 5.88 11.59 11.49
N VAL A 10 6.92 12.17 10.87
CA VAL A 10 6.82 12.73 9.50
C VAL A 10 6.51 11.63 8.49
N LEU A 11 7.24 10.51 8.55
CA LEU A 11 6.98 9.36 7.67
C LEU A 11 5.57 8.80 7.89
N GLY A 12 5.13 8.69 9.13
CA GLY A 12 3.79 8.20 9.46
C GLY A 12 2.69 9.09 8.90
N LEU A 13 2.85 10.42 8.95
CA LEU A 13 1.91 11.36 8.34
C LEU A 13 1.86 11.20 6.81
N VAL A 14 3.02 11.10 6.15
CA VAL A 14 3.11 10.89 4.69
C VAL A 14 2.48 9.57 4.29
N VAL A 15 2.76 8.49 5.03
CA VAL A 15 2.20 7.15 4.79
C VAL A 15 0.68 7.14 5.01
N THR A 16 0.19 7.78 6.08
CA THR A 16 -1.25 7.93 6.33
C THR A 16 -1.93 8.66 5.19
N TRP A 17 -1.35 9.77 4.73
CA TRP A 17 -1.88 10.55 3.61
C TRP A 17 -1.93 9.72 2.32
N GLY A 18 -0.84 9.01 1.98
CA GLY A 18 -0.79 8.10 0.83
C GLY A 18 -1.83 6.99 0.91
N GLY A 19 -1.99 6.38 2.08
CA GLY A 19 -3.02 5.37 2.34
C GLY A 19 -4.45 5.91 2.16
N LEU A 20 -4.70 7.14 2.61
CA LEU A 20 -6.00 7.80 2.47
C LEU A 20 -6.33 8.10 1.00
N LEU A 21 -5.35 8.53 0.21
CA LEU A 21 -5.51 8.73 -1.23
C LEU A 21 -5.81 7.41 -1.95
N GLY A 22 -5.14 6.32 -1.56
CA GLY A 22 -5.40 4.97 -2.07
C GLY A 22 -6.81 4.49 -1.76
N TRP A 23 -7.23 4.64 -0.50
CA TRP A 23 -8.60 4.30 -0.09
C TRP A 23 -9.65 5.09 -0.86
N ARG A 24 -9.45 6.41 -1.02
CA ARG A 24 -10.38 7.29 -1.73
C ARG A 24 -10.31 7.15 -3.26
N GLU A 25 -9.54 6.19 -3.77
CA GLU A 25 -9.39 5.95 -5.20
C GLU A 25 -8.90 7.18 -6.00
N LYS A 26 -8.20 8.10 -5.32
CA LYS A 26 -7.67 9.34 -5.92
C LYS A 26 -6.24 9.20 -6.45
N LEU A 27 -5.64 8.00 -6.32
CA LEU A 27 -4.32 7.73 -6.87
C LEU A 27 -4.39 7.61 -8.40
N SER A 28 -3.46 8.26 -9.08
CA SER A 28 -3.27 8.12 -10.51
C SER A 28 -2.31 6.95 -10.79
N ASP A 29 -2.55 6.23 -11.89
CA ASP A 29 -1.66 5.19 -12.41
C ASP A 29 -0.25 5.68 -12.76
N ARG A 30 -0.07 7.00 -12.92
CA ARG A 30 1.22 7.66 -13.18
C ARG A 30 1.96 8.13 -11.93
N GLY A 31 1.32 8.05 -10.75
CA GLY A 31 1.83 8.61 -9.50
C GLY A 31 2.20 7.56 -8.45
N ALA A 32 1.88 7.88 -7.20
CA ALA A 32 2.12 7.03 -6.03
C ALA A 32 1.14 5.84 -5.98
N GLY A 33 1.47 4.83 -5.18
CA GLY A 33 0.61 3.68 -4.91
C GLY A 33 1.34 2.35 -5.08
N VAL A 34 0.62 1.25 -4.84
CA VAL A 34 1.12 -0.10 -5.07
C VAL A 34 1.21 -0.35 -6.57
N ARG A 35 2.45 -0.48 -7.07
CA ARG A 35 2.77 -0.64 -8.49
C ARG A 35 3.43 -1.99 -8.71
N THR A 36 2.63 -2.98 -8.95
CA THR A 36 3.07 -4.33 -9.32
C THR A 36 2.59 -4.64 -10.72
N GLU A 37 3.15 -5.65 -11.35
CA GLU A 37 2.68 -6.11 -12.66
C GLU A 37 1.16 -6.37 -12.65
N ALA A 38 0.65 -6.94 -11.56
CA ALA A 38 -0.78 -7.18 -11.39
C ALA A 38 -1.63 -5.90 -11.35
N THR A 39 -1.17 -4.87 -10.62
CA THR A 39 -1.89 -3.59 -10.50
C THR A 39 -1.82 -2.76 -11.78
N LEU A 40 -0.77 -2.92 -12.58
CA LEU A 40 -0.58 -2.17 -13.82
C LEU A 40 -1.25 -2.81 -15.05
N ARG A 41 -1.86 -3.99 -14.92
CA ARG A 41 -2.59 -4.66 -16.01
C ARG A 41 -3.81 -3.90 -16.50
N SER A 42 -4.49 -3.17 -15.62
CA SER A 42 -5.65 -2.36 -15.96
C SER A 42 -5.86 -1.24 -14.94
N ALA A 43 -6.53 -0.17 -15.34
CA ALA A 43 -6.91 0.91 -14.43
C ALA A 43 -7.77 0.42 -13.27
N GLU A 44 -8.63 -0.58 -13.50
CA GLU A 44 -9.45 -1.19 -12.47
C GLU A 44 -8.61 -2.00 -11.47
N ALA A 45 -7.66 -2.82 -11.93
CA ALA A 45 -6.74 -3.57 -11.08
C ALA A 45 -5.89 -2.62 -10.22
N PHE A 46 -5.42 -1.50 -10.78
CA PHE A 46 -4.72 -0.47 -10.06
C PHE A 46 -5.58 0.15 -8.95
N ARG A 47 -6.80 0.54 -9.28
CA ARG A 47 -7.74 1.15 -8.35
C ARG A 47 -8.08 0.21 -7.18
N ILE A 48 -8.47 -1.03 -7.48
CA ILE A 48 -8.85 -2.03 -6.46
C ILE A 48 -7.65 -2.42 -5.61
N GLY A 49 -6.49 -2.66 -6.21
CA GLY A 49 -5.26 -2.99 -5.49
C GLY A 49 -4.85 -1.90 -4.49
N ASN A 50 -4.89 -0.64 -4.91
CA ASN A 50 -4.55 0.49 -4.04
C ASN A 50 -5.62 0.79 -2.99
N LYS A 51 -6.90 0.55 -3.28
CA LYS A 51 -7.99 0.66 -2.31
C LYS A 51 -7.82 -0.35 -1.17
N VAL A 52 -7.56 -1.61 -1.50
CA VAL A 52 -7.33 -2.68 -0.50
C VAL A 52 -6.06 -2.42 0.31
N ALA A 53 -4.98 -1.97 -0.34
CA ALA A 53 -3.74 -1.60 0.34
C ALA A 53 -3.89 -0.34 1.22
N GLY A 54 -4.85 0.52 0.93
CA GLY A 54 -5.03 1.82 1.60
C GLY A 54 -5.26 1.68 3.09
N LEU A 55 -6.12 0.76 3.52
CA LEU A 55 -6.46 0.57 4.93
C LEU A 55 -5.24 0.17 5.79
N PRO A 56 -4.50 -0.92 5.48
CA PRO A 56 -3.31 -1.26 6.25
C PRO A 56 -2.22 -0.19 6.17
N THR A 57 -2.15 0.57 5.06
CA THR A 57 -1.23 1.70 4.93
C THR A 57 -1.58 2.85 5.86
N ILE A 58 -2.87 3.18 6.03
CA ILE A 58 -3.32 4.18 7.01
C ILE A 58 -2.95 3.73 8.42
N VAL A 59 -3.22 2.48 8.78
CA VAL A 59 -2.87 1.93 10.10
C VAL A 59 -1.36 1.99 10.33
N ALA A 60 -0.56 1.65 9.32
CA ALA A 60 0.89 1.73 9.38
C ALA A 60 1.36 3.17 9.70
N GLY A 61 0.79 4.15 9.01
CA GLY A 61 1.12 5.56 9.24
C GLY A 61 0.75 6.02 10.66
N VAL A 62 -0.42 5.63 11.17
CA VAL A 62 -0.84 5.92 12.55
C VAL A 62 0.13 5.29 13.56
N VAL A 63 0.55 4.04 13.35
CA VAL A 63 1.57 3.38 14.19
C VAL A 63 2.87 4.16 14.20
N GLY A 64 3.33 4.66 13.05
CA GLY A 64 4.52 5.49 12.95
C GLY A 64 4.40 6.79 13.75
N VAL A 65 3.26 7.49 13.63
CA VAL A 65 3.00 8.73 14.38
C VAL A 65 2.97 8.47 15.89
N VAL A 66 2.23 7.46 16.34
CA VAL A 66 2.10 7.12 17.76
C VAL A 66 3.46 6.73 18.36
N ALA A 67 4.23 5.91 17.65
CA ALA A 67 5.56 5.51 18.10
C ALA A 67 6.54 6.69 18.16
N GLY A 68 6.46 7.60 17.19
CA GLY A 68 7.26 8.82 17.20
C GLY A 68 6.92 9.75 18.37
N ILE A 69 5.63 9.96 18.64
CA ILE A 69 5.17 10.73 19.81
C ILE A 69 5.61 10.05 21.12
N ALA A 70 5.46 8.72 21.23
CA ALA A 70 5.94 7.97 22.36
C ALA A 70 7.45 8.17 22.57
N GLY A 71 8.25 8.15 21.49
CA GLY A 71 9.68 8.43 21.53
C GLY A 71 10.02 9.85 22.03
N LEU A 72 9.19 10.85 21.71
CA LEU A 72 9.39 12.23 22.16
C LEU A 72 9.16 12.40 23.66
N VAL A 73 8.26 11.64 24.26
CA VAL A 73 7.93 11.72 25.70
C VAL A 73 8.76 10.78 26.57
N MET A 74 9.60 9.92 25.96
CA MET A 74 10.49 9.03 26.70
C MET A 74 11.55 9.81 27.46
N PRO A 75 11.75 9.54 28.78
CA PRO A 75 12.72 10.26 29.61
C PRO A 75 14.17 9.86 29.32
N THR A 76 14.39 8.76 28.60
CA THR A 76 15.75 8.23 28.32
C THR A 76 16.02 8.15 26.84
N THR A 77 17.27 8.43 26.44
CA THR A 77 17.73 8.30 25.05
C THR A 77 17.51 6.87 24.52
N ALA A 78 17.80 5.86 25.34
CA ALA A 78 17.58 4.47 24.95
C ALA A 78 16.10 4.17 24.68
N GLY A 79 15.19 4.68 25.54
CA GLY A 79 13.75 4.54 25.33
C GLY A 79 13.28 5.20 24.03
N THR A 80 13.77 6.40 23.74
CA THR A 80 13.48 7.09 22.46
C THR A 80 13.93 6.27 21.25
N ILE A 81 15.14 5.74 21.28
CA ILE A 81 15.68 4.92 20.17
C ILE A 81 14.84 3.65 19.98
N VAL A 82 14.55 2.94 21.07
CA VAL A 82 13.74 1.71 21.02
C VAL A 82 12.34 1.99 20.47
N ALA A 83 11.65 3.01 20.99
CA ALA A 83 10.32 3.39 20.52
C ALA A 83 10.33 3.73 19.01
N THR A 84 11.32 4.49 18.57
CA THR A 84 11.49 4.87 17.16
C THR A 84 11.72 3.63 16.28
N LEU A 85 12.63 2.74 16.67
CA LEU A 85 12.93 1.52 15.90
C LEU A 85 11.72 0.58 15.81
N VAL A 86 11.04 0.34 16.94
CA VAL A 86 9.84 -0.50 16.98
C VAL A 86 8.74 0.10 16.09
N GLY A 87 8.54 1.41 16.16
CA GLY A 87 7.57 2.13 15.34
C GLY A 87 7.88 2.03 13.85
N LEU A 88 9.13 2.23 13.45
CA LEU A 88 9.55 2.11 12.05
C LEU A 88 9.38 0.67 11.53
N VAL A 89 9.85 -0.32 12.28
CA VAL A 89 9.71 -1.73 11.88
C VAL A 89 8.24 -2.11 11.74
N GLY A 90 7.39 -1.74 12.71
CA GLY A 90 5.95 -2.00 12.66
C GLY A 90 5.28 -1.30 11.48
N MET A 91 5.61 -0.04 11.22
CA MET A 91 5.10 0.72 10.08
C MET A 91 5.48 0.05 8.75
N PHE A 92 6.75 -0.31 8.55
CA PHE A 92 7.19 -0.96 7.31
C PHE A 92 6.58 -2.34 7.12
N ALA A 93 6.45 -3.13 8.19
CA ALA A 93 5.80 -4.44 8.13
C ALA A 93 4.32 -4.33 7.67
N LEU A 94 3.58 -3.35 8.20
CA LEU A 94 2.20 -3.10 7.82
C LEU A 94 2.07 -2.56 6.38
N VAL A 95 2.98 -1.69 5.93
CA VAL A 95 3.02 -1.23 4.54
C VAL A 95 3.29 -2.39 3.60
N ALA A 96 4.25 -3.27 3.92
CA ALA A 96 4.55 -4.46 3.13
C ALA A 96 3.36 -5.41 3.06
N ALA A 97 2.69 -5.67 4.19
CA ALA A 97 1.47 -6.48 4.23
C ALA A 97 0.36 -5.86 3.37
N GLY A 98 0.18 -4.54 3.44
CA GLY A 98 -0.75 -3.79 2.59
C GLY A 98 -0.43 -3.95 1.11
N GLY A 99 0.84 -3.88 0.74
CA GLY A 99 1.31 -4.11 -0.64
C GLY A 99 0.98 -5.52 -1.15
N VAL A 100 1.21 -6.54 -0.33
CA VAL A 100 0.88 -7.94 -0.67
C VAL A 100 -0.63 -8.12 -0.84
N LEU A 101 -1.44 -7.57 0.07
CA LEU A 101 -2.91 -7.63 -0.03
C LEU A 101 -3.41 -6.91 -1.27
N GLY A 102 -2.88 -5.73 -1.56
CA GLY A 102 -3.20 -4.98 -2.77
C GLY A 102 -2.83 -5.72 -4.06
N HIS A 103 -1.66 -6.35 -4.07
CA HIS A 103 -1.24 -7.19 -5.20
C HIS A 103 -2.19 -8.38 -5.42
N ARG A 104 -2.56 -9.09 -4.36
CA ARG A 104 -3.52 -10.22 -4.45
C ARG A 104 -4.90 -9.75 -4.91
N ALA A 105 -5.37 -8.61 -4.42
CA ALA A 105 -6.64 -8.03 -4.84
C ALA A 105 -6.63 -7.66 -6.32
N ALA A 106 -5.52 -7.10 -6.82
CA ALA A 106 -5.34 -6.80 -8.24
C ALA A 106 -5.32 -8.06 -9.13
N LEU A 107 -4.73 -9.16 -8.65
CA LEU A 107 -4.76 -10.45 -9.36
C LEU A 107 -6.18 -11.03 -9.50
N ALA A 108 -7.06 -10.75 -8.54
CA ALA A 108 -8.45 -11.20 -8.58
C ALA A 108 -9.30 -10.43 -9.63
N VAL A 109 -8.84 -9.27 -10.09
CA VAL A 109 -9.50 -8.52 -11.16
C VAL A 109 -9.32 -9.26 -12.47
N ARG A 110 -10.44 -9.54 -13.17
CA ARG A 110 -10.42 -10.20 -14.48
C ARG A 110 -9.58 -9.40 -15.47
N ALA A 111 -8.67 -10.06 -16.17
CA ALA A 111 -7.86 -9.41 -17.20
C ALA A 111 -8.79 -8.80 -18.28
N PRO A 112 -8.45 -7.60 -18.82
CA PRO A 112 -9.22 -7.02 -19.90
C PRO A 112 -9.24 -7.99 -21.09
N VAL A 113 -10.42 -8.34 -21.56
CA VAL A 113 -10.58 -9.16 -22.77
C VAL A 113 -10.17 -8.28 -23.95
N PRO A 114 -9.22 -8.70 -24.81
CA PRO A 114 -8.88 -7.96 -26.03
C PRO A 114 -10.14 -7.70 -26.85
N ALA A 115 -10.32 -6.49 -27.34
CA ALA A 115 -11.52 -6.04 -28.06
C ALA A 115 -11.88 -6.91 -29.28
N GLY A 116 -10.92 -7.66 -29.85
CA GLY A 116 -11.14 -8.60 -30.94
C GLY A 116 -11.78 -9.93 -30.52
N CYS A 117 -11.86 -10.26 -29.23
CA CYS A 117 -12.38 -11.54 -28.74
C CYS A 117 -13.82 -11.49 -28.23
N SER A 118 -14.44 -10.33 -28.14
CA SER A 118 -15.80 -10.15 -27.61
C SER A 118 -16.92 -10.69 -28.51
N GLY A 119 -16.59 -11.10 -29.77
CA GLY A 119 -17.56 -11.65 -30.72
C GLY A 119 -17.23 -13.03 -31.28
N CYS A 120 -16.13 -13.64 -30.85
CA CYS A 120 -15.76 -14.97 -31.37
C CYS A 120 -16.55 -16.06 -30.60
N ALA A 121 -17.57 -16.62 -31.26
CA ALA A 121 -18.31 -17.80 -30.80
C ALA A 121 -17.49 -19.11 -30.85
N CYS A 122 -16.23 -19.06 -31.29
CA CYS A 122 -15.31 -20.20 -31.27
C CYS A 122 -14.68 -20.35 -29.89
N GLY A 123 -15.05 -21.42 -29.18
CA GLY A 123 -14.61 -21.75 -27.80
C GLY A 123 -13.10 -21.98 -27.60
N GLY A 124 -12.24 -21.47 -28.50
CA GLY A 124 -10.80 -21.65 -28.45
C GLY A 124 -10.00 -20.59 -27.72
N CYS A 125 -10.62 -19.46 -27.35
CA CYS A 125 -9.90 -18.37 -26.66
C CYS A 125 -9.59 -18.62 -25.18
N SER A 126 -10.17 -19.66 -24.56
CA SER A 126 -9.88 -20.03 -23.17
C SER A 126 -8.49 -20.63 -22.97
N ALA A 127 -7.82 -21.08 -24.03
CA ALA A 127 -6.49 -21.65 -23.94
C ALA A 127 -5.39 -20.60 -23.64
N LEU A 128 -5.59 -19.33 -24.00
CA LEU A 128 -4.65 -18.24 -23.75
C LEU A 128 -4.81 -17.58 -22.38
N GLN A 129 -5.86 -17.95 -21.64
CA GLN A 129 -6.18 -17.37 -20.32
C GLN A 129 -5.48 -18.10 -19.17
N LYS A 130 -4.74 -19.17 -19.46
CA LYS A 130 -4.03 -20.03 -18.48
C LYS A 130 -2.52 -19.83 -18.42
N ALA A 131 -2.00 -18.81 -19.12
CA ALA A 131 -0.58 -18.46 -19.02
C ALA A 131 -0.33 -17.34 -18.01
#